data_e102326a9fb313efb1be8ea36e5e3049
#
_entry.id   e102326a9fb313efb1be8ea36e5e3049
#
_cell.length_a   1.000
_cell.length_b   1.000
_cell.length_c   1.000
_cell.angle_alpha   90.00
_cell.angle_beta   90.00
_cell.angle_gamma   90.00
#
_symmetry.space_group_name_H-M   'P 1'
#
loop_
_entity.id
_entity.type
_entity.pdbx_description
1 polymer ?
#
loop_
_entity_poly.entity_id
_entity_poly.type
_entity_poly.pdbx_seq_one_letter_code
_entity_poly.pdbx_strand_id
1 'polypeptide(L)'
;GKLNAREQPLVAAQRELAEETGYRARDWAVLGEVHPVIAYSTETIHLFMAKGLVAGPSAREQGECMELVMISPDDFFKAIYQGQVTDSKTLACALWLDRVLRNEWEVKWISQ
;
A
#
# COMPACT_ATOMS: atom_id res chain seq x y z
N GLY A 1 2.63 2.52 7.55
CA GLY A 1 3.12 3.49 8.51
C GLY A 1 2.28 3.54 9.77
N LYS A 2 2.78 4.22 10.77
CA LYS A 2 2.08 4.33 12.05
C LYS A 2 1.08 5.45 12.04
N LEU A 3 -0.06 5.23 12.69
CA LEU A 3 -1.06 6.27 12.91
C LEU A 3 -0.54 7.28 13.95
N ASN A 4 -0.73 8.55 13.67
CA ASN A 4 -0.62 9.57 14.70
C ASN A 4 -1.87 9.52 15.57
N ALA A 5 -1.79 10.09 16.78
CA ALA A 5 -2.92 10.10 17.69
C ALA A 5 -4.16 10.69 17.01
N ARG A 6 -5.29 9.98 17.08
CA ARG A 6 -6.58 10.37 16.49
C ARG A 6 -6.60 10.48 14.96
N GLU A 7 -5.55 10.03 14.29
CA GLU A 7 -5.51 10.06 12.84
C GLU A 7 -6.31 8.87 12.28
N GLN A 8 -7.15 9.14 11.27
CA GLN A 8 -7.86 8.07 10.59
C GLN A 8 -6.88 7.27 9.71
N PRO A 9 -7.08 5.95 9.55
CA PRO A 9 -6.16 5.13 8.76
C PRO A 9 -5.94 5.62 7.33
N LEU A 10 -6.99 6.06 6.64
CA LEU A 10 -6.84 6.57 5.27
C LEU A 10 -5.98 7.83 5.24
N VAL A 11 -6.20 8.75 6.17
CA VAL A 11 -5.40 9.98 6.26
C VAL A 11 -3.94 9.65 6.53
N ALA A 12 -3.69 8.69 7.42
CA ALA A 12 -2.34 8.24 7.70
C ALA A 12 -1.68 7.64 6.45
N ALA A 13 -2.41 6.82 5.69
CA ALA A 13 -1.88 6.22 4.47
C ALA A 13 -1.52 7.29 3.43
N GLN A 14 -2.36 8.31 3.28
CA GLN A 14 -2.08 9.45 2.39
C GLN A 14 -0.83 10.21 2.82
N ARG A 15 -0.72 10.48 4.11
CA ARG A 15 0.44 11.17 4.67
C ARG A 15 1.71 10.35 4.48
N GLU A 16 1.68 9.07 4.82
CA GLU A 16 2.83 8.19 4.68
C GLU A 16 3.29 8.04 3.23
N LEU A 17 2.35 7.94 2.29
CA LEU A 17 2.70 7.87 0.87
C LEU A 17 3.49 9.13 0.46
N ALA A 18 2.99 10.30 0.85
CA ALA A 18 3.66 11.55 0.52
C ALA A 18 5.03 11.67 1.19
N GLU A 19 5.13 11.32 2.47
CA GLU A 19 6.38 11.41 3.22
C GLU A 19 7.44 10.42 2.72
N GLU A 20 7.02 9.19 2.45
CA GLU A 20 7.96 8.13 2.07
C GLU A 20 8.34 8.15 0.60
N THR A 21 7.44 8.57 -0.28
CA THR A 21 7.66 8.50 -1.72
C THR A 21 7.63 9.84 -2.43
N GLY A 22 7.05 10.85 -1.82
CA GLY A 22 6.79 12.14 -2.46
C GLY A 22 5.62 12.13 -3.44
N TYR A 23 4.94 11.01 -3.58
CA TYR A 23 3.78 10.90 -4.47
C TYR A 23 2.48 11.15 -3.72
N ARG A 24 1.48 11.60 -4.48
CA ARG A 24 0.09 11.70 -4.04
C ARG A 24 -0.75 10.90 -5.01
N ALA A 25 -1.85 10.34 -4.52
CA ALA A 25 -2.76 9.57 -5.36
C ALA A 25 -4.11 10.26 -5.43
N ARG A 26 -4.76 10.20 -6.60
CA ARG A 26 -6.09 10.77 -6.77
C ARG A 26 -7.18 9.86 -6.20
N ASP A 27 -6.99 8.57 -6.33
CA ASP A 27 -8.02 7.60 -5.93
C ASP A 27 -7.44 6.60 -4.94
N TRP A 28 -8.22 6.31 -3.92
CA TRP A 28 -7.87 5.39 -2.85
C TRP A 28 -8.96 4.37 -2.64
N ALA A 29 -8.58 3.15 -2.35
CA ALA A 29 -9.53 2.10 -1.99
C ALA A 29 -9.07 1.42 -0.71
N VAL A 30 -10.02 1.17 0.19
CA VAL A 30 -9.77 0.39 1.40
C VAL A 30 -9.84 -1.08 1.02
N LEU A 31 -8.78 -1.82 1.27
CA LEU A 31 -8.75 -3.25 1.00
C LEU A 31 -9.21 -4.06 2.21
N GLY A 32 -8.79 -3.65 3.39
CA GLY A 32 -9.12 -4.37 4.60
C GLY A 32 -8.02 -4.22 5.63
N GLU A 33 -7.96 -5.15 6.55
CA GLU A 33 -6.94 -5.12 7.60
C GLU A 33 -6.39 -6.51 7.84
N VAL A 34 -5.16 -6.58 8.31
CA VAL A 34 -4.50 -7.82 8.66
C VAL A 34 -3.91 -7.71 10.07
N HIS A 35 -3.78 -8.86 10.72
CA HIS A 35 -3.18 -8.98 12.04
C HIS A 35 -1.90 -9.81 11.89
N PRO A 36 -0.73 -9.17 11.87
CA PRO A 36 0.51 -9.88 11.52
C PRO A 36 0.92 -10.94 12.54
N VAL A 37 0.62 -10.72 13.83
CA VAL A 37 1.03 -11.65 14.89
C VAL A 37 -0.09 -11.77 15.93
N ILE A 38 -1.20 -12.35 15.52
CA ILE A 38 -2.43 -12.38 16.33
C ILE A 38 -2.23 -13.06 17.70
N ALA A 39 -1.31 -13.99 17.79
CA ALA A 39 -1.04 -14.72 19.04
C ALA A 39 -0.26 -13.90 20.06
N TYR A 40 0.44 -12.85 19.63
CA TYR A 40 1.39 -12.12 20.48
C TYR A 40 1.20 -10.62 20.48
N SER A 41 0.36 -10.10 19.60
CA SER A 41 0.22 -8.66 19.43
C SER A 41 -1.22 -8.31 19.06
N THR A 42 -1.64 -7.11 19.44
CA THR A 42 -2.93 -6.56 19.02
C THR A 42 -2.78 -5.68 17.80
N GLU A 43 -1.61 -5.69 17.17
CA GLU A 43 -1.34 -4.85 16.01
C GLU A 43 -2.31 -5.14 14.86
N THR A 44 -2.84 -4.08 14.28
CA THR A 44 -3.68 -4.13 13.10
C THR A 44 -3.04 -3.27 12.03
N ILE A 45 -2.87 -3.85 10.84
CA ILE A 45 -2.34 -3.13 9.68
C ILE A 45 -3.47 -2.91 8.70
N HIS A 46 -3.72 -1.66 8.35
CA HIS A 46 -4.74 -1.29 7.38
C HIS A 46 -4.13 -1.30 5.98
N LEU A 47 -4.81 -1.96 5.05
CA LEU A 47 -4.33 -2.12 3.68
C LEU A 47 -5.14 -1.23 2.75
N PHE A 48 -4.42 -0.53 1.87
CA PHE A 48 -5.01 0.37 0.89
C PHE A 48 -4.42 0.12 -0.49
N MET A 49 -5.18 0.47 -1.50
CA MET A 49 -4.71 0.54 -2.88
C MET A 49 -4.89 1.98 -3.34
N ALA A 50 -3.92 2.48 -4.07
CA ALA A 50 -3.95 3.85 -4.57
C ALA A 50 -3.63 3.85 -6.06
N LYS A 51 -4.27 4.75 -6.79
CA LYS A 51 -4.00 4.94 -8.22
C LYS A 51 -4.08 6.42 -8.60
N GLY A 52 -3.63 6.72 -9.80
CA GLY A 52 -3.55 8.11 -10.23
C GLY A 52 -2.44 8.84 -9.49
N LEU A 53 -1.26 8.25 -9.45
CA LEU A 53 -0.12 8.80 -8.72
C LEU A 53 0.43 10.02 -9.44
N VAL A 54 0.71 11.07 -8.68
CA VAL A 54 1.31 12.31 -9.17
C VAL A 54 2.49 12.64 -8.27
N ALA A 55 3.65 12.86 -8.87
CA ALA A 55 4.83 13.26 -8.12
C ALA A 55 4.67 14.68 -7.60
N GLY A 56 4.93 14.87 -6.32
CA GLY A 56 4.98 16.21 -5.74
C GLY A 56 6.25 16.96 -6.16
N PRO A 57 6.32 18.28 -5.88
CA PRO A 57 7.47 19.09 -6.27
C PRO A 57 8.80 18.61 -5.71
N SER A 58 8.80 17.95 -4.56
CA SER A 58 10.01 17.47 -3.91
C SER A 58 9.96 15.96 -3.68
N ALA A 59 9.38 15.21 -4.62
CA ALA A 59 9.19 13.78 -4.49
C ALA A 59 10.47 13.03 -4.08
N ARG A 60 11.61 13.39 -4.66
CA ARG A 60 12.89 12.74 -4.36
C ARG A 60 13.46 13.14 -3.01
N GLU A 61 13.19 14.37 -2.60
CA GLU A 61 13.74 14.95 -1.37
C GLU A 61 12.93 14.50 -0.16
N GLN A 62 11.65 14.23 -0.36
CA GLN A 62 10.75 13.79 0.70
C GLN A 62 10.79 12.29 0.92
N GLY A 63 11.29 11.54 -0.04
CA GLY A 63 11.43 10.11 0.09
C GLY A 63 12.51 9.78 1.10
N GLU A 64 12.12 9.28 2.27
CA GLU A 64 13.05 8.90 3.33
C GLU A 64 13.84 7.68 2.90
N CYS A 65 15.06 7.82 2.40
CA CYS A 65 15.97 6.71 2.16
C CYS A 65 15.32 5.42 1.60
N MET A 66 14.12 5.53 1.07
CA MET A 66 13.37 4.42 0.53
C MET A 66 13.61 4.31 -0.96
N GLU A 67 13.91 3.12 -1.39
CA GLU A 67 14.04 2.82 -2.79
C GLU A 67 12.68 2.48 -3.36
N LEU A 68 12.24 3.22 -4.39
CA LEU A 68 10.99 2.95 -5.07
C LEU A 68 11.23 1.94 -6.18
N VAL A 69 10.37 0.94 -6.25
CA VAL A 69 10.45 -0.08 -7.30
C VAL A 69 9.26 0.08 -8.23
N MET A 70 9.54 0.32 -9.50
CA MET A 70 8.53 0.36 -10.56
C MET A 70 8.50 -1.01 -11.22
N ILE A 71 7.45 -1.76 -11.00
CA ILE A 71 7.37 -3.14 -11.45
C ILE A 71 5.97 -3.43 -12.00
N SER A 72 5.90 -4.23 -13.05
CA SER A 72 4.61 -4.66 -13.57
C SER A 72 3.96 -5.65 -12.60
N PRO A 73 2.62 -5.75 -12.59
CA PRO A 73 1.95 -6.75 -11.76
C PRO A 73 2.45 -8.18 -12.02
N ASP A 74 2.63 -8.55 -13.28
CA ASP A 74 3.11 -9.90 -13.62
C ASP A 74 4.49 -10.18 -13.06
N ASP A 75 5.41 -9.23 -13.18
CA ASP A 75 6.76 -9.38 -12.63
C ASP A 75 6.74 -9.39 -11.10
N PHE A 76 5.83 -8.63 -10.50
CA PHE A 76 5.65 -8.63 -9.06
C PHE A 76 5.19 -10.01 -8.57
N PHE A 77 4.18 -10.58 -9.21
CA PHE A 77 3.69 -11.91 -8.84
C PHE A 77 4.74 -12.98 -9.06
N LYS A 78 5.53 -12.86 -10.13
CA LYS A 78 6.64 -13.76 -10.37
C LYS A 78 7.71 -13.69 -9.29
N ALA A 79 8.02 -12.47 -8.84
CA ALA A 79 8.97 -12.27 -7.73
C ALA A 79 8.47 -12.92 -6.45
N ILE A 80 7.18 -12.86 -6.18
CA ILE A 80 6.57 -13.55 -5.04
C ILE A 80 6.75 -15.06 -5.18
N TYR A 81 6.41 -15.60 -6.34
CA TYR A 81 6.55 -17.04 -6.59
C TYR A 81 7.97 -17.52 -6.42
N GLN A 82 8.95 -16.70 -6.78
CA GLN A 82 10.36 -17.01 -6.67
C GLN A 82 10.93 -16.81 -5.26
N GLY A 83 10.10 -16.40 -4.30
CA GLY A 83 10.52 -16.22 -2.92
C GLY A 83 11.31 -14.95 -2.65
N GLN A 84 11.26 -13.98 -3.56
CA GLN A 84 11.97 -12.72 -3.42
C GLN A 84 11.18 -11.69 -2.59
N VAL A 85 9.90 -11.92 -2.39
CA VAL A 85 9.01 -11.07 -1.60
C VAL A 85 8.45 -11.91 -0.47
N THR A 86 8.79 -11.57 0.76
CA THR A 86 8.44 -12.37 1.94
C THR A 86 7.68 -11.60 3.01
N ASP A 87 7.54 -10.29 2.86
CA ASP A 87 6.81 -9.48 3.84
C ASP A 87 5.31 -9.83 3.85
N SER A 88 4.78 -10.15 5.01
CA SER A 88 3.40 -10.64 5.12
C SER A 88 2.35 -9.63 4.66
N LYS A 89 2.52 -8.35 5.01
CA LYS A 89 1.56 -7.33 4.59
C LYS A 89 1.61 -7.09 3.08
N THR A 90 2.79 -7.19 2.48
CA THR A 90 2.95 -7.09 1.03
C THR A 90 2.27 -8.26 0.32
N LEU A 91 2.41 -9.47 0.86
CA LEU A 91 1.74 -10.64 0.30
C LEU A 91 0.23 -10.54 0.39
N ALA A 92 -0.30 -9.99 1.48
CA ALA A 92 -1.72 -9.73 1.62
C ALA A 92 -2.20 -8.72 0.58
N CYS A 93 -1.45 -7.64 0.37
CA CYS A 93 -1.76 -6.66 -0.68
C CYS A 93 -1.71 -7.29 -2.07
N ALA A 94 -0.76 -8.20 -2.31
CA ALA A 94 -0.63 -8.88 -3.59
C ALA A 94 -1.86 -9.71 -3.91
N LEU A 95 -2.43 -10.38 -2.92
CA LEU A 95 -3.67 -11.14 -3.10
C LEU A 95 -4.80 -10.23 -3.57
N TRP A 96 -4.98 -9.08 -2.90
CA TRP A 96 -6.00 -8.11 -3.30
C TRP A 96 -5.75 -7.58 -4.70
N LEU A 97 -4.51 -7.23 -5.01
CA LEU A 97 -4.15 -6.72 -6.33
C LEU A 97 -4.50 -7.72 -7.42
N ASP A 98 -4.13 -8.99 -7.22
CA ASP A 98 -4.43 -10.03 -8.19
C ASP A 98 -5.93 -10.16 -8.45
N ARG A 99 -6.73 -10.22 -7.40
CA ARG A 99 -8.17 -10.39 -7.51
C ARG A 99 -8.86 -9.18 -8.11
N VAL A 100 -8.40 -7.99 -7.79
CA VAL A 100 -8.95 -6.75 -8.38
C VAL A 100 -8.60 -6.67 -9.86
N LEU A 101 -7.37 -6.99 -10.25
CA LEU A 101 -6.95 -6.97 -11.65
C LEU A 101 -7.70 -8.02 -12.50
N ARG A 102 -8.09 -9.12 -11.89
CA ARG A 102 -8.90 -10.16 -12.57
C ARG A 102 -10.39 -9.86 -12.57
N ASN A 103 -10.79 -8.73 -12.00
CA ASN A 103 -12.20 -8.34 -11.84
C ASN A 103 -13.01 -9.38 -11.03
N GLU A 104 -12.35 -10.11 -10.15
CA GLU A 104 -13.00 -11.06 -9.25
C GLU A 104 -13.49 -10.39 -7.97
N TRP A 105 -12.76 -9.37 -7.51
CA TRP A 105 -13.14 -8.58 -6.33
C TRP A 105 -13.28 -7.12 -6.74
N GLU A 106 -14.32 -6.49 -6.22
CA GLU A 106 -14.54 -5.07 -6.44
C GLU A 106 -14.09 -4.28 -5.23
N VAL A 107 -13.50 -3.12 -5.48
CA VAL A 107 -13.14 -2.16 -4.44
C VAL A 107 -13.83 -0.84 -4.72
N LYS A 108 -14.16 -0.12 -3.67
CA LYS A 108 -14.79 1.20 -3.79
C LYS A 108 -13.69 2.25 -3.82
N TRP A 109 -13.54 2.92 -4.95
CA TRP A 109 -12.58 3.99 -5.11
C TRP A 109 -13.12 5.29 -4.54
N ILE A 110 -12.30 5.94 -3.72
CA ILE A 110 -12.60 7.24 -3.11
C ILE A 110 -11.69 8.25 -3.77
N SER A 111 -12.29 9.23 -4.44
CA SER A 111 -11.52 10.30 -5.08
C SER A 111 -11.17 11.40 -4.08
N GLN A 112 -9.96 11.89 -4.19
CA GLN A 112 -9.46 12.98 -3.34
C GLN A 112 -9.46 14.33 -4.04
#